data_d99594cf85bbcd36a4e0e72611a8a049
#
_entry.id   d99594cf85bbcd36a4e0e72611a8a049
#
_cell.length_a   1.000
_cell.length_b   1.000
_cell.length_c   1.000
_cell.angle_alpha   90.00
_cell.angle_beta   90.00
_cell.angle_gamma   90.00
#
_symmetry.space_group_name_H-M   'P 1'
#
loop_
_entity.id
_entity.type
_entity.pdbx_description
1 polymer ?
#
loop_
_entity_poly.entity_id
_entity_poly.type
_entity_poly.pdbx_seq_one_letter_code
_entity_poly.pdbx_strand_id
1 'polypeptide(L)'
;MRILLIVLLASLSLLEGRSQTVKKVKIGEIEDLIRNADYPLVVSFWATWCRPCIHEIPYLQETVEKYSDRNVELVLVSLDFKESFPSVIESFVRKNGYKASFFWLNETNADQFCPKIDPKWDGSIPATLFVNNKTGYRKFYDRQLTPLQVEAEIKNQVKEKSTTP
;
A
#
# COMPACT_ATOMS: atom_id res chain seq x y z
N MET A 1 26.96 37.33 -17.73
CA MET A 1 25.65 36.95 -18.32
C MET A 1 25.57 35.47 -18.74
N ARG A 2 26.63 34.87 -19.29
CA ARG A 2 26.65 33.45 -19.70
C ARG A 2 26.63 32.43 -18.54
N ILE A 3 27.21 32.73 -17.39
CA ILE A 3 27.28 31.86 -16.22
C ILE A 3 25.92 31.75 -15.50
N LEU A 4 25.13 32.83 -15.44
CA LEU A 4 23.78 32.83 -14.83
C LEU A 4 22.78 31.95 -15.62
N LEU A 5 22.93 31.84 -16.96
CA LEU A 5 22.06 30.99 -17.80
C LEU A 5 22.33 29.50 -17.56
N ILE A 6 23.55 29.09 -17.24
CA ILE A 6 23.95 27.70 -17.01
C ILE A 6 23.41 27.21 -15.67
N VAL A 7 23.38 28.07 -14.64
CA VAL A 7 22.83 27.74 -13.31
C VAL A 7 21.31 27.60 -13.35
N LEU A 8 20.62 28.38 -14.20
CA LEU A 8 19.16 28.28 -14.35
C LEU A 8 18.72 26.99 -15.08
N LEU A 9 19.54 26.49 -16.02
CA LEU A 9 19.29 25.23 -16.74
C LEU A 9 19.56 23.99 -15.87
N ALA A 10 20.47 24.06 -14.92
CA ALA A 10 20.78 22.94 -14.01
C ALA A 10 19.71 22.73 -12.92
N SER A 11 18.88 23.73 -12.59
CA SER A 11 17.83 23.61 -11.58
C SER A 11 16.52 23.02 -12.12
N LEU A 12 16.39 22.81 -13.43
CA LEU A 12 15.16 22.29 -14.06
C LEU A 12 15.13 20.76 -14.17
N SER A 13 16.22 20.09 -13.80
CA SER A 13 16.39 18.63 -14.01
C SER A 13 15.92 17.76 -12.82
N LEU A 14 15.32 18.32 -11.78
CA LEU A 14 14.95 17.58 -10.56
C LEU A 14 13.45 17.33 -10.37
N LEU A 15 12.64 17.61 -11.38
CA LEU A 15 11.24 17.16 -11.40
C LEU A 15 11.13 15.81 -12.15
N GLU A 16 11.87 14.80 -11.72
CA GLU A 16 11.52 13.43 -12.04
C GLU A 16 10.22 13.11 -11.32
N GLY A 17 9.12 13.38 -11.98
CA GLY A 17 7.81 12.86 -11.59
C GLY A 17 7.91 11.34 -11.51
N ARG A 18 8.02 10.79 -10.31
CA ARG A 18 7.98 9.34 -10.09
C ARG A 18 6.71 8.82 -10.75
N SER A 19 6.84 8.22 -11.92
CA SER A 19 5.72 7.60 -12.62
C SER A 19 5.14 6.55 -11.69
N GLN A 20 3.88 6.74 -11.28
CA GLN A 20 3.16 5.79 -10.45
C GLN A 20 2.77 4.60 -11.33
N THR A 21 3.70 3.66 -11.49
CA THR A 21 3.51 2.45 -12.27
C THR A 21 2.85 1.38 -11.43
N VAL A 22 1.80 0.79 -11.95
CA VAL A 22 1.10 -0.35 -11.31
C VAL A 22 1.72 -1.65 -11.84
N LYS A 23 2.32 -2.43 -10.95
CA LYS A 23 2.95 -3.71 -11.29
C LYS A 23 1.92 -4.84 -11.30
N LYS A 24 1.92 -5.65 -12.37
CA LYS A 24 1.13 -6.88 -12.44
C LYS A 24 1.81 -7.97 -11.62
N VAL A 25 1.06 -8.62 -10.73
CA VAL A 25 1.57 -9.66 -9.82
C VAL A 25 0.58 -10.82 -9.67
N LYS A 26 1.10 -11.96 -9.24
CA LYS A 26 0.35 -13.09 -8.70
C LYS A 26 0.36 -13.05 -7.18
N ILE A 27 -0.59 -13.79 -6.56
CA ILE A 27 -0.70 -13.77 -5.10
C ILE A 27 0.57 -14.24 -4.39
N GLY A 28 1.29 -15.21 -4.96
CA GLY A 28 2.56 -15.68 -4.41
C GLY A 28 3.61 -14.57 -4.29
N GLU A 29 3.64 -13.59 -5.21
CA GLU A 29 4.55 -12.46 -5.15
C GLU A 29 4.18 -11.50 -4.02
N ILE A 30 2.88 -11.35 -3.73
CA ILE A 30 2.42 -10.57 -2.56
C ILE A 30 2.73 -11.31 -1.25
N GLU A 31 2.55 -12.64 -1.21
CA GLU A 31 2.96 -13.45 -0.05
C GLU A 31 4.45 -13.32 0.21
N ASP A 32 5.27 -13.38 -0.83
CA ASP A 32 6.73 -13.24 -0.74
C ASP A 32 7.13 -11.84 -0.27
N LEU A 33 6.48 -10.79 -0.78
CA LEU A 33 6.67 -9.43 -0.32
C LEU A 33 6.37 -9.30 1.19
N ILE A 34 5.23 -9.82 1.63
CA ILE A 34 4.82 -9.79 3.05
C ILE A 34 5.78 -10.58 3.92
N ARG A 35 6.18 -11.78 3.49
CA ARG A 35 7.04 -12.69 4.26
C ARG A 35 8.46 -12.16 4.41
N ASN A 36 9.00 -11.53 3.37
CA ASN A 36 10.39 -11.10 3.31
C ASN A 36 10.60 -9.64 3.75
N ALA A 37 9.53 -8.90 4.06
CA ALA A 37 9.64 -7.53 4.52
C ALA A 37 10.37 -7.48 5.88
N ASP A 38 11.43 -6.68 5.95
CA ASP A 38 12.17 -6.37 7.17
C ASP A 38 11.78 -5.02 7.79
N TYR A 39 10.66 -4.48 7.35
CA TYR A 39 10.02 -3.24 7.80
C TYR A 39 8.50 -3.44 7.97
N PRO A 40 7.83 -2.56 8.74
CA PRO A 40 6.37 -2.65 8.89
C PRO A 40 5.65 -2.36 7.58
N LEU A 41 4.71 -3.25 7.19
CA LEU A 41 3.88 -3.11 6.00
C LEU A 41 2.41 -2.90 6.34
N VAL A 42 1.77 -1.99 5.63
CA VAL A 42 0.32 -1.87 5.53
C VAL A 42 -0.07 -2.28 4.12
N VAL A 43 -0.70 -3.44 3.96
CA VAL A 43 -1.13 -3.97 2.65
C VAL A 43 -2.64 -3.87 2.56
N SER A 44 -3.14 -3.01 1.65
CA SER A 44 -4.59 -2.83 1.45
C SER A 44 -5.01 -3.35 0.08
N PHE A 45 -6.00 -4.24 0.08
CA PHE A 45 -6.66 -4.77 -1.12
C PHE A 45 -7.87 -3.88 -1.42
N TRP A 46 -7.93 -3.37 -2.64
CA TRP A 46 -8.89 -2.36 -3.05
C TRP A 46 -9.27 -2.47 -4.54
N ALA A 47 -10.18 -1.64 -5.01
CA ALA A 47 -10.45 -1.46 -6.43
C ALA A 47 -10.94 -0.03 -6.73
N THR A 48 -10.79 0.41 -7.98
CA THR A 48 -11.21 1.75 -8.42
C THR A 48 -12.72 1.98 -8.33
N TRP A 49 -13.51 0.93 -8.32
CA TRP A 49 -14.97 0.94 -8.15
C TRP A 49 -15.43 0.72 -6.70
N CYS A 50 -14.51 0.41 -5.79
CA CYS A 50 -14.81 0.17 -4.37
C CYS A 50 -14.87 1.48 -3.60
N ARG A 51 -16.08 2.03 -3.42
CA ARG A 51 -16.29 3.31 -2.75
C ARG A 51 -15.74 3.39 -1.32
N PRO A 52 -15.97 2.38 -0.42
CA PRO A 52 -15.38 2.40 0.91
C PRO A 52 -13.85 2.31 0.89
N CYS A 53 -13.25 1.60 -0.08
CA CYS A 53 -11.79 1.55 -0.24
C CYS A 53 -11.22 2.94 -0.58
N ILE A 54 -11.83 3.63 -1.56
CA ILE A 54 -11.42 4.97 -1.98
C ILE A 54 -11.49 5.96 -0.82
N HIS A 55 -12.46 5.77 0.06
CA HIS A 55 -12.63 6.60 1.25
C HIS A 55 -11.57 6.31 2.33
N GLU A 56 -11.08 5.06 2.42
CA GLU A 56 -10.09 4.62 3.41
C GLU A 56 -8.65 4.98 3.04
N ILE A 57 -8.26 4.85 1.77
CA ILE A 57 -6.88 5.03 1.31
C ILE A 57 -6.23 6.35 1.76
N PRO A 58 -6.92 7.52 1.73
CA PRO A 58 -6.31 8.77 2.20
C PRO A 58 -5.80 8.71 3.63
N TYR A 59 -6.54 8.12 4.57
CA TYR A 59 -6.05 8.03 5.96
C TYR A 59 -5.02 6.92 6.18
N LEU A 60 -5.04 5.84 5.40
CA LEU A 60 -3.93 4.89 5.38
C LEU A 60 -2.64 5.61 4.99
N GLN A 61 -2.67 6.35 3.89
CA GLN A 61 -1.53 7.11 3.39
C GLN A 61 -1.05 8.18 4.40
N GLU A 62 -1.98 9.00 4.90
CA GLU A 62 -1.69 10.06 5.85
C GLU A 62 -1.09 9.53 7.15
N THR A 63 -1.62 8.41 7.63
CA THR A 63 -1.10 7.78 8.84
C THR A 63 0.26 7.14 8.61
N VAL A 64 0.47 6.43 7.50
CA VAL A 64 1.79 5.88 7.15
C VAL A 64 2.83 7.01 7.03
N GLU A 65 2.47 8.16 6.45
CA GLU A 65 3.37 9.31 6.35
C GLU A 65 3.76 9.89 7.72
N LYS A 66 2.85 9.88 8.72
CA LYS A 66 3.15 10.28 10.11
C LYS A 66 4.19 9.36 10.78
N TYR A 67 4.29 8.10 10.36
CA TYR A 67 5.23 7.11 10.89
C TYR A 67 6.39 6.82 9.92
N SER A 68 6.71 7.77 9.05
CA SER A 68 7.81 7.63 8.09
C SER A 68 9.19 7.42 8.73
N ASP A 69 9.41 7.95 9.95
CA ASP A 69 10.60 7.71 10.77
C ASP A 69 10.74 6.26 11.24
N ARG A 70 9.67 5.47 11.15
CA ARG A 70 9.61 4.03 11.49
C ARG A 70 9.65 3.13 10.25
N ASN A 71 9.91 3.68 9.07
CA ASN A 71 9.94 2.97 7.79
C ASN A 71 8.67 2.15 7.50
N VAL A 72 7.49 2.64 7.91
CA VAL A 72 6.23 1.99 7.56
C VAL A 72 5.96 2.21 6.08
N GLU A 73 5.67 1.14 5.33
CA GLU A 73 5.32 1.24 3.93
C GLU A 73 3.85 0.89 3.66
N LEU A 74 3.24 1.63 2.72
CA LEU A 74 1.90 1.36 2.20
C LEU A 74 2.00 0.63 0.87
N VAL A 75 1.32 -0.50 0.79
CA VAL A 75 1.16 -1.31 -0.41
C VAL A 75 -0.31 -1.37 -0.78
N LEU A 76 -0.66 -0.93 -1.98
CA LEU A 76 -2.01 -0.95 -2.51
C LEU A 76 -2.10 -2.02 -3.61
N VAL A 77 -2.88 -3.07 -3.35
CA VAL A 77 -3.09 -4.20 -4.26
C VAL A 77 -4.48 -4.09 -4.86
N SER A 78 -4.56 -3.71 -6.14
CA SER A 78 -5.83 -3.59 -6.85
C SER A 78 -6.39 -4.96 -7.21
N LEU A 79 -7.68 -5.15 -6.97
CA LEU A 79 -8.52 -6.27 -7.42
C LEU A 79 -9.43 -5.85 -8.59
N ASP A 80 -9.06 -4.79 -9.32
CA ASP A 80 -9.78 -4.38 -10.52
C ASP A 80 -9.80 -5.47 -11.57
N PHE A 81 -10.82 -5.43 -12.43
CA PHE A 81 -10.91 -6.31 -13.58
C PHE A 81 -9.73 -6.10 -14.55
N LYS A 82 -9.41 -7.14 -15.32
CA LYS A 82 -8.27 -7.15 -16.26
C LYS A 82 -8.29 -5.97 -17.24
N GLU A 83 -9.48 -5.53 -17.65
CA GLU A 83 -9.69 -4.44 -18.59
C GLU A 83 -9.25 -3.07 -18.03
N SER A 84 -9.18 -2.94 -16.71
CA SER A 84 -8.73 -1.72 -16.04
C SER A 84 -7.21 -1.61 -15.93
N PHE A 85 -6.49 -2.72 -16.10
CA PHE A 85 -5.02 -2.76 -15.99
C PHE A 85 -4.34 -2.48 -17.34
N PRO A 86 -3.30 -1.64 -17.38
CA PRO A 86 -2.82 -0.79 -16.28
C PRO A 86 -3.46 0.60 -16.24
N SER A 87 -3.97 1.09 -17.37
CA SER A 87 -4.22 2.50 -17.66
C SER A 87 -5.29 3.13 -16.77
N VAL A 88 -6.40 2.42 -16.49
CA VAL A 88 -7.46 2.94 -15.63
C VAL A 88 -6.98 3.08 -14.20
N ILE A 89 -6.29 2.04 -13.67
CA ILE A 89 -5.76 2.05 -12.30
C ILE A 89 -4.71 3.14 -12.14
N GLU A 90 -3.73 3.24 -13.07
CA GLU A 90 -2.68 4.27 -13.05
C GLU A 90 -3.25 5.70 -13.13
N SER A 91 -4.24 5.90 -14.00
CA SER A 91 -4.92 7.18 -14.10
C SER A 91 -5.65 7.54 -12.81
N PHE A 92 -6.28 6.55 -12.18
CA PHE A 92 -7.02 6.72 -10.93
C PHE A 92 -6.08 7.10 -9.78
N VAL A 93 -4.97 6.36 -9.57
CA VAL A 93 -4.03 6.65 -8.48
C VAL A 93 -3.35 8.02 -8.65
N ARG A 94 -3.01 8.41 -9.88
CA ARG A 94 -2.48 9.74 -10.18
C ARG A 94 -3.49 10.85 -9.86
N LYS A 95 -4.73 10.70 -10.35
CA LYS A 95 -5.80 11.68 -10.13
C LYS A 95 -6.08 11.94 -8.66
N ASN A 96 -5.99 10.90 -7.83
CA ASN A 96 -6.24 10.99 -6.39
C ASN A 96 -4.99 11.30 -5.57
N GLY A 97 -3.82 11.44 -6.20
CA GLY A 97 -2.57 11.76 -5.50
C GLY A 97 -2.09 10.67 -4.54
N TYR A 98 -2.44 9.42 -4.80
CA TYR A 98 -2.03 8.31 -3.93
C TYR A 98 -0.52 8.08 -3.99
N LYS A 99 0.07 7.81 -2.83
CA LYS A 99 1.51 7.54 -2.67
C LYS A 99 1.69 6.20 -1.97
N ALA A 100 2.02 5.17 -2.74
CA ALA A 100 2.18 3.80 -2.26
C ALA A 100 3.01 3.00 -3.27
N SER A 101 3.33 1.77 -2.93
CA SER A 101 3.70 0.74 -3.91
C SER A 101 2.42 0.16 -4.50
N PHE A 102 2.26 0.24 -5.83
CA PHE A 102 1.02 -0.16 -6.51
C PHE A 102 1.19 -1.49 -7.23
N PHE A 103 0.24 -2.40 -6.96
CA PHE A 103 0.15 -3.70 -7.62
C PHE A 103 -1.26 -3.92 -8.15
N TRP A 104 -1.37 -4.68 -9.22
CA TRP A 104 -2.62 -5.25 -9.69
C TRP A 104 -2.53 -6.77 -9.60
N LEU A 105 -3.46 -7.39 -8.84
CA LEU A 105 -3.52 -8.82 -8.63
C LEU A 105 -4.16 -9.51 -9.84
N ASN A 106 -3.34 -10.23 -10.60
CA ASN A 106 -3.79 -10.99 -11.77
C ASN A 106 -4.26 -12.38 -11.35
N GLU A 107 -5.32 -12.43 -10.53
CA GLU A 107 -5.99 -13.64 -10.10
C GLU A 107 -7.51 -13.52 -10.33
N THR A 108 -8.18 -14.66 -10.53
CA THR A 108 -9.62 -14.68 -10.80
C THR A 108 -10.42 -15.51 -9.79
N ASN A 109 -9.73 -16.30 -8.96
CA ASN A 109 -10.38 -17.19 -8.00
C ASN A 109 -10.06 -16.76 -6.56
N ALA A 110 -11.02 -16.07 -5.92
CA ALA A 110 -10.89 -15.57 -4.57
C ALA A 110 -10.68 -16.70 -3.54
N ASP A 111 -11.35 -17.85 -3.72
CA ASP A 111 -11.21 -19.00 -2.82
C ASP A 111 -9.78 -19.58 -2.79
N GLN A 112 -8.98 -19.28 -3.82
CA GLN A 112 -7.59 -19.74 -3.92
C GLN A 112 -6.60 -18.68 -3.41
N PHE A 113 -6.85 -17.38 -3.61
CA PHE A 113 -5.88 -16.39 -3.23
C PHE A 113 -6.14 -15.74 -1.86
N CYS A 114 -7.41 -15.58 -1.46
CA CYS A 114 -7.73 -14.96 -0.19
C CYS A 114 -7.14 -15.68 1.03
N PRO A 115 -7.25 -17.04 1.15
CA PRO A 115 -6.71 -17.76 2.30
C PRO A 115 -5.19 -17.67 2.45
N LYS A 116 -4.47 -17.30 1.38
CA LYS A 116 -3.02 -17.08 1.41
C LYS A 116 -2.64 -15.79 2.15
N ILE A 117 -3.56 -14.84 2.21
CA ILE A 117 -3.38 -13.59 2.97
C ILE A 117 -3.94 -13.75 4.38
N ASP A 118 -5.21 -14.17 4.51
CA ASP A 118 -5.81 -14.50 5.80
C ASP A 118 -6.87 -15.60 5.60
N PRO A 119 -6.86 -16.68 6.43
CA PRO A 119 -7.80 -17.80 6.29
C PRO A 119 -9.28 -17.41 6.43
N LYS A 120 -9.58 -16.25 7.01
CA LYS A 120 -10.95 -15.75 7.21
C LYS A 120 -11.41 -14.81 6.10
N TRP A 121 -10.51 -14.42 5.20
CA TRP A 121 -10.86 -13.49 4.13
C TRP A 121 -11.67 -14.18 3.04
N ASP A 122 -12.87 -13.67 2.79
CA ASP A 122 -13.81 -14.15 1.76
C ASP A 122 -13.72 -13.40 0.42
N GLY A 123 -12.80 -12.43 0.29
CA GLY A 123 -12.65 -11.58 -0.88
C GLY A 123 -13.35 -10.23 -0.76
N SER A 124 -14.02 -9.95 0.36
CA SER A 124 -14.60 -8.62 0.64
C SER A 124 -13.52 -7.54 0.68
N ILE A 125 -13.81 -6.37 0.12
CA ILE A 125 -12.94 -5.19 0.15
C ILE A 125 -13.67 -3.95 0.66
N PRO A 126 -12.98 -3.03 1.36
CA PRO A 126 -11.54 -3.01 1.62
C PRO A 126 -11.09 -4.13 2.56
N ALA A 127 -9.90 -4.67 2.30
CA ALA A 127 -9.27 -5.61 3.20
C ALA A 127 -7.83 -5.15 3.46
N THR A 128 -7.46 -4.99 4.73
CA THR A 128 -6.18 -4.40 5.12
C THR A 128 -5.43 -5.28 6.10
N LEU A 129 -4.19 -5.59 5.76
CA LEU A 129 -3.24 -6.33 6.58
C LEU A 129 -2.16 -5.39 7.13
N PHE A 130 -2.01 -5.36 8.44
CA PHE A 130 -0.90 -4.73 9.15
C PHE A 130 0.07 -5.82 9.60
N VAL A 131 1.33 -5.76 9.15
CA VAL A 131 2.32 -6.77 9.46
C VAL A 131 3.70 -6.17 9.74
N ASN A 132 4.38 -6.69 10.78
CA ASN A 132 5.76 -6.40 11.08
C ASN A 132 6.45 -7.69 11.52
N ASN A 133 7.25 -8.27 10.64
CA ASN A 133 7.92 -9.55 10.87
C ASN A 133 8.96 -9.47 12.02
N LYS A 134 9.60 -8.30 12.24
CA LYS A 134 10.55 -8.10 13.34
C LYS A 134 9.89 -8.23 14.72
N THR A 135 8.67 -7.74 14.84
CA THR A 135 7.93 -7.79 16.11
C THR A 135 6.97 -8.99 16.19
N GLY A 136 6.73 -9.68 15.07
CA GLY A 136 5.72 -10.70 14.93
C GLY A 136 4.30 -10.16 14.97
N TYR A 137 4.14 -8.86 14.71
CA TYR A 137 2.81 -8.24 14.65
C TYR A 137 2.11 -8.61 13.36
N ARG A 138 0.84 -9.06 13.46
CA ARG A 138 -0.01 -9.34 12.31
C ARG A 138 -1.46 -9.15 12.69
N LYS A 139 -2.16 -8.26 11.96
CA LYS A 139 -3.60 -8.00 12.09
C LYS A 139 -4.22 -7.81 10.73
N PHE A 140 -5.34 -8.49 10.50
CA PHE A 140 -6.11 -8.44 9.27
C PHE A 140 -7.53 -7.93 9.53
N TYR A 141 -8.04 -7.13 8.60
CA TYR A 141 -9.40 -6.59 8.61
C TYR A 141 -9.97 -6.66 7.20
N ASP A 142 -11.15 -7.25 7.07
CA ASP A 142 -11.93 -7.39 5.83
C ASP A 142 -13.10 -6.39 5.77
N ARG A 143 -12.91 -5.23 6.34
CA ARG A 143 -13.88 -4.13 6.40
C ARG A 143 -13.20 -2.79 6.43
N GLN A 144 -13.95 -1.75 6.08
CA GLN A 144 -13.44 -0.39 6.24
C GLN A 144 -13.08 -0.08 7.70
N LEU A 145 -11.90 0.49 7.88
CA LEU A 145 -11.41 0.99 9.17
C LEU A 145 -11.70 2.48 9.31
N THR A 146 -11.79 2.94 10.54
CA THR A 146 -11.80 4.38 10.85
C THR A 146 -10.37 4.92 10.94
N PRO A 147 -10.14 6.25 10.80
CA PRO A 147 -8.81 6.84 10.98
C PRO A 147 -8.17 6.48 12.32
N LEU A 148 -8.96 6.46 13.41
CA LEU A 148 -8.46 6.08 14.74
C LEU A 148 -8.02 4.61 14.81
N GLN A 149 -8.73 3.71 14.12
CA GLN A 149 -8.35 2.30 14.05
C GLN A 149 -7.04 2.13 13.26
N VAL A 150 -6.92 2.79 12.11
CA VAL A 150 -5.69 2.78 11.31
C VAL A 150 -4.49 3.26 12.14
N GLU A 151 -4.65 4.39 12.84
CA GLU A 151 -3.59 4.94 13.70
C GLU A 151 -3.23 4.00 14.85
N ALA A 152 -4.22 3.39 15.50
CA ALA A 152 -3.98 2.42 16.57
C ALA A 152 -3.22 1.19 16.08
N GLU A 153 -3.58 0.66 14.88
CA GLU A 153 -2.91 -0.50 14.30
C GLU A 153 -1.46 -0.20 13.90
N ILE A 154 -1.20 0.91 13.24
CA ILE A 154 0.16 1.32 12.88
C ILE A 154 1.00 1.56 14.14
N LYS A 155 0.45 2.24 15.13
CA LYS A 155 1.14 2.44 16.41
C LYS A 155 1.50 1.12 17.11
N ASN A 156 0.61 0.14 17.09
CA ASN A 156 0.87 -1.18 17.66
C ASN A 156 1.90 -1.97 16.85
N GLN A 157 1.82 -1.89 15.53
CA GLN A 157 2.72 -2.54 14.58
C GLN A 157 4.19 -2.10 14.76
N VAL A 158 4.44 -0.82 15.09
CA VAL A 158 5.77 -0.26 15.25
C VAL A 158 6.31 -0.29 16.69
N LYS A 159 5.52 -0.77 17.66
CA LYS A 159 6.00 -0.97 19.03
C LYS A 159 7.06 -2.05 19.06
N GLU A 160 8.22 -1.70 19.61
CA GLU A 160 9.24 -2.69 19.97
C GLU A 160 8.67 -3.66 21.00
N LYS A 161 9.04 -4.94 20.87
CA LYS A 161 8.77 -5.89 21.97
C LYS A 161 9.49 -5.37 23.20
N SER A 162 8.76 -5.07 24.27
CA SER A 162 9.37 -4.84 25.58
C SER A 162 10.17 -6.09 25.93
N THR A 163 11.49 -6.01 25.81
CA THR A 163 12.41 -6.96 26.42
C THR A 163 12.37 -6.69 27.92
N THR A 164 11.39 -7.30 28.59
CA THR A 164 11.48 -7.42 30.05
C THR A 164 12.56 -8.45 30.33
N PRO A 165 13.58 -8.10 31.12
CA PRO A 165 14.65 -9.03 31.50
C PRO A 165 14.14 -10.19 32.33
#